data_1bc24f51f5d4676c47415b1451b96234
#
_entry.id   1bc24f51f5d4676c47415b1451b96234
#
_cell.length_a   1.000
_cell.length_b   1.000
_cell.length_c   1.000
_cell.angle_alpha   90.00
_cell.angle_beta   90.00
_cell.angle_gamma   90.00
#
_symmetry.space_group_name_H-M   'P 1'
#
loop_
_entity.id
_entity.type
_entity.pdbx_description
1 polymer ?
#
loop_
_entity_poly.entity_id
_entity_poly.type
_entity_poly.pdbx_seq_one_letter_code
_entity_poly.pdbx_strand_id
1 'polypeptide(L)'
;MAKQLTFTRYLYNADEVLFSFLESLLAKKDIKKTIFWISEYYYSGFKDESWKYIFTIYEWFYKEIKPKWDKKIKVDYELWLENKGPISYLLVVINNLFSIGSSPKRFIEIAKQYYEINRINVKKENNRISWKKNKRLVNKQSKMLIEDNDMGEKAWKILKKRRKYEISNTIGCFKLDRYEDDHYIKSYLYNWEYYANFSPIWRKRIEIHKGTFEGKEIKFDNIDLQEKFYESYGYEPDEQDMETHMKSLRDMKEKVTMNKWLRHIYKKIDI
;
A
#
# COMPACT_ATOMS: atom_id res chain seq x y z
N MET A 1 17.46 -3.90 -11.52
CA MET A 1 16.99 -2.52 -11.73
C MET A 1 16.45 -2.00 -10.41
N ALA A 2 16.89 -0.84 -9.97
CA ALA A 2 16.29 -0.18 -8.82
C ALA A 2 14.80 0.05 -9.11
N LYS A 3 13.92 -0.25 -8.16
CA LYS A 3 12.50 -0.05 -8.34
C LYS A 3 12.19 1.44 -8.39
N GLN A 4 11.40 1.87 -9.35
CA GLN A 4 11.01 3.26 -9.53
C GLN A 4 10.21 3.74 -8.32
N LEU A 5 10.64 4.83 -7.68
CA LEU A 5 9.86 5.53 -6.65
C LEU A 5 8.52 5.98 -7.28
N THR A 6 7.42 5.70 -6.61
CA THR A 6 6.08 6.00 -7.09
C THR A 6 5.24 6.48 -5.93
N PHE A 7 4.56 7.63 -6.07
CA PHE A 7 3.68 8.13 -5.04
C PHE A 7 2.22 7.78 -5.33
N THR A 8 1.50 7.41 -4.29
CA THR A 8 0.06 7.14 -4.34
C THR A 8 -0.75 8.44 -4.37
N ARG A 9 -2.08 8.35 -4.43
CA ARG A 9 -2.97 9.52 -4.48
C ARG A 9 -2.80 10.49 -3.30
N TYR A 10 -2.38 9.99 -2.12
CA TYR A 10 -2.06 10.78 -0.93
C TYR A 10 -0.55 10.95 -0.72
N LEU A 11 0.24 10.82 -1.79
CA LEU A 11 1.69 11.00 -1.81
C LEU A 11 2.45 10.09 -0.82
N TYR A 12 1.89 8.92 -0.49
CA TYR A 12 2.67 7.87 0.16
C TYR A 12 3.53 7.14 -0.86
N ASN A 13 4.69 6.63 -0.44
CA ASN A 13 5.41 5.67 -1.26
C ASN A 13 4.54 4.42 -1.47
N ALA A 14 4.33 4.03 -2.72
CA ALA A 14 3.46 2.91 -3.09
C ALA A 14 3.87 1.59 -2.41
N ASP A 15 5.18 1.38 -2.23
CA ASP A 15 5.71 0.20 -1.56
C ASP A 15 5.43 0.21 -0.05
N GLU A 16 5.50 1.39 0.58
CA GLU A 16 5.10 1.53 1.99
C GLU A 16 3.62 1.21 2.20
N VAL A 17 2.77 1.63 1.25
CA VAL A 17 1.33 1.35 1.29
C VAL A 17 1.08 -0.15 1.22
N LEU A 18 1.70 -0.84 0.28
CA LEU A 18 1.57 -2.30 0.15
C LEU A 18 2.07 -3.05 1.38
N PHE A 19 3.20 -2.62 1.93
CA PHE A 19 3.73 -3.24 3.14
C PHE A 19 2.87 -2.95 4.38
N SER A 20 2.40 -1.71 4.53
CA SER A 20 1.49 -1.33 5.61
C SER A 20 0.17 -2.10 5.55
N PHE A 21 -0.31 -2.38 4.33
CA PHE A 21 -1.44 -3.26 4.12
C PHE A 21 -1.14 -4.69 4.59
N LEU A 22 -0.04 -5.28 4.11
CA LEU A 22 0.38 -6.64 4.50
C LEU A 22 0.48 -6.77 6.03
N GLU A 23 1.20 -5.87 6.67
CA GLU A 23 1.39 -5.88 8.11
C GLU A 23 0.06 -5.76 8.86
N SER A 24 -0.80 -4.82 8.48
CA SER A 24 -2.09 -4.63 9.13
C SER A 24 -3.04 -5.81 8.93
N LEU A 25 -2.98 -6.47 7.76
CA LEU A 25 -3.74 -7.67 7.45
C LEU A 25 -3.29 -8.86 8.30
N LEU A 26 -1.98 -9.09 8.42
CA LEU A 26 -1.42 -10.21 9.18
C LEU A 26 -1.52 -9.99 10.69
N ALA A 27 -1.28 -8.77 11.17
CA ALA A 27 -1.35 -8.41 12.59
C ALA A 27 -2.81 -8.35 13.13
N LYS A 28 -3.81 -8.21 12.24
CA LYS A 28 -5.25 -8.26 12.58
C LYS A 28 -5.71 -7.33 13.71
N LYS A 29 -5.05 -6.22 13.88
CA LYS A 29 -5.36 -5.29 14.97
C LYS A 29 -6.53 -4.36 14.65
N ASP A 30 -6.63 -3.94 13.38
CA ASP A 30 -7.63 -2.95 12.95
C ASP A 30 -7.97 -3.16 11.47
N ILE A 31 -9.17 -3.65 11.21
CA ILE A 31 -9.67 -3.86 9.84
C ILE A 31 -9.82 -2.53 9.07
N LYS A 32 -10.17 -1.44 9.73
CA LYS A 32 -10.31 -0.14 9.06
C LYS A 32 -8.97 0.34 8.52
N LYS A 33 -7.90 0.15 9.29
CA LYS A 33 -6.54 0.46 8.86
C LYS A 33 -6.09 -0.42 7.70
N THR A 34 -6.42 -1.70 7.74
CA THR A 34 -6.14 -2.64 6.65
C THR A 34 -6.84 -2.22 5.36
N ILE A 35 -8.13 -1.88 5.45
CA ILE A 35 -8.92 -1.39 4.32
C ILE A 35 -8.38 -0.07 3.80
N PHE A 36 -8.00 0.86 4.68
CA PHE A 36 -7.43 2.14 4.26
C PHE A 36 -6.21 1.95 3.35
N TRP A 37 -5.25 1.12 3.75
CA TRP A 37 -4.02 0.93 2.99
C TRP A 37 -4.24 0.31 1.60
N ILE A 38 -5.08 -0.73 1.51
CA ILE A 38 -5.35 -1.32 0.20
C ILE A 38 -6.18 -0.39 -0.69
N SER A 39 -7.08 0.38 -0.10
CA SER A 39 -7.89 1.35 -0.85
C SER A 39 -7.03 2.50 -1.37
N GLU A 40 -6.06 2.93 -0.58
CA GLU A 40 -5.09 3.93 -1.00
C GLU A 40 -4.32 3.48 -2.26
N TYR A 41 -3.86 2.23 -2.27
CA TYR A 41 -3.19 1.66 -3.44
C TYR A 41 -4.15 1.49 -4.63
N TYR A 42 -5.33 0.93 -4.38
CA TYR A 42 -6.36 0.67 -5.38
C TYR A 42 -6.83 1.95 -6.08
N TYR A 43 -7.16 2.99 -5.31
CA TYR A 43 -7.63 4.27 -5.85
C TYR A 43 -6.51 5.16 -6.39
N SER A 44 -5.25 4.79 -6.17
CA SER A 44 -4.13 5.36 -6.91
C SER A 44 -4.04 4.89 -8.36
N GLY A 45 -4.95 3.97 -8.74
CA GLY A 45 -5.05 3.42 -10.09
C GLY A 45 -4.43 2.03 -10.26
N PHE A 46 -3.89 1.45 -9.18
CA PHE A 46 -3.25 0.12 -9.20
C PHE A 46 -4.26 -1.00 -8.92
N LYS A 47 -5.36 -1.02 -9.67
CA LYS A 47 -6.48 -1.93 -9.44
C LYS A 47 -6.10 -3.40 -9.66
N ASP A 48 -5.51 -3.71 -10.80
CA ASP A 48 -5.05 -5.06 -11.15
C ASP A 48 -3.90 -5.51 -10.25
N GLU A 49 -2.96 -4.61 -9.96
CA GLU A 49 -1.84 -4.86 -9.08
C GLU A 49 -2.31 -5.19 -7.66
N SER A 50 -3.39 -4.56 -7.20
CA SER A 50 -4.02 -4.87 -5.90
C SER A 50 -4.49 -6.32 -5.86
N TRP A 51 -5.09 -6.83 -6.92
CA TRP A 51 -5.51 -8.23 -7.03
C TRP A 51 -4.31 -9.18 -7.11
N LYS A 52 -3.30 -8.87 -7.93
CA LYS A 52 -2.05 -9.65 -8.00
C LYS A 52 -1.39 -9.76 -6.62
N TYR A 53 -1.40 -8.66 -5.87
CA TYR A 53 -0.85 -8.64 -4.52
C TYR A 53 -1.65 -9.49 -3.55
N ILE A 54 -2.98 -9.46 -3.59
CA ILE A 54 -3.85 -10.33 -2.79
C ILE A 54 -3.64 -11.81 -3.12
N PHE A 55 -3.52 -12.19 -4.39
CA PHE A 55 -3.20 -13.56 -4.78
C PHE A 55 -1.86 -14.00 -4.20
N THR A 56 -0.85 -13.14 -4.24
CA THR A 56 0.48 -13.41 -3.67
C THR A 56 0.41 -13.59 -2.16
N ILE A 57 -0.29 -12.72 -1.45
CA ILE A 57 -0.48 -12.82 0.01
C ILE A 57 -1.24 -14.09 0.38
N TYR A 58 -2.29 -14.42 -0.37
CA TYR A 58 -3.02 -15.66 -0.13
C TYR A 58 -2.12 -16.89 -0.30
N GLU A 59 -1.37 -16.97 -1.39
CA GLU A 59 -0.43 -18.07 -1.66
C GLU A 59 0.60 -18.25 -0.55
N TRP A 60 1.15 -17.15 -0.04
CA TRP A 60 2.25 -17.18 0.91
C TRP A 60 1.82 -17.37 2.37
N PHE A 61 0.62 -16.88 2.75
CA PHE A 61 0.23 -16.81 4.15
C PHE A 61 -1.06 -17.53 4.49
N TYR A 62 -1.90 -17.87 3.52
CA TYR A 62 -3.24 -18.39 3.79
C TYR A 62 -3.58 -19.72 3.12
N LYS A 63 -2.95 -20.06 2.02
CA LYS A 63 -3.27 -21.24 1.23
C LYS A 63 -3.08 -22.55 2.01
N GLU A 64 -2.06 -22.64 2.86
CA GLU A 64 -1.85 -23.81 3.73
C GLU A 64 -3.03 -24.02 4.69
N ILE A 65 -3.64 -22.92 5.16
CA ILE A 65 -4.74 -22.97 6.14
C ILE A 65 -6.09 -23.17 5.45
N LYS A 66 -6.29 -22.57 4.30
CA LYS A 66 -7.55 -22.57 3.54
C LYS A 66 -7.34 -22.85 2.04
N PRO A 67 -6.85 -24.02 1.66
CA PRO A 67 -6.49 -24.32 0.28
C PRO A 67 -7.66 -24.18 -0.72
N LYS A 68 -8.88 -24.39 -0.26
CA LYS A 68 -10.09 -24.28 -1.12
C LYS A 68 -10.54 -22.84 -1.37
N TRP A 69 -9.94 -21.85 -0.71
CA TRP A 69 -10.32 -20.45 -0.90
C TRP A 69 -9.75 -19.85 -2.20
N ASP A 70 -8.75 -20.48 -2.81
CA ASP A 70 -8.24 -20.10 -4.13
C ASP A 70 -9.37 -19.92 -5.15
N LYS A 71 -10.27 -20.92 -5.26
CA LYS A 71 -11.42 -20.87 -6.17
C LYS A 71 -12.37 -19.71 -5.84
N LYS A 72 -12.54 -19.40 -4.55
CA LYS A 72 -13.45 -18.31 -4.11
C LYS A 72 -12.88 -16.94 -4.42
N ILE A 73 -11.58 -16.75 -4.23
CA ILE A 73 -10.88 -15.51 -4.57
C ILE A 73 -10.92 -15.28 -6.07
N LYS A 74 -10.75 -16.35 -6.88
CA LYS A 74 -10.86 -16.26 -8.34
C LYS A 74 -12.26 -15.86 -8.80
N VAL A 75 -13.31 -16.43 -8.21
CA VAL A 75 -14.69 -16.05 -8.51
C VAL A 75 -14.95 -14.58 -8.19
N ASP A 76 -14.49 -14.08 -7.03
CA ASP A 76 -14.65 -12.66 -6.69
C ASP A 76 -13.81 -11.74 -7.61
N TYR A 77 -12.66 -12.21 -8.11
CA TYR A 77 -11.87 -11.51 -9.12
C TYR A 77 -12.58 -11.46 -10.49
N GLU A 78 -13.15 -12.57 -10.95
CA GLU A 78 -13.92 -12.64 -12.21
C GLU A 78 -15.15 -11.72 -12.14
N LEU A 79 -15.90 -11.74 -11.04
CA LEU A 79 -17.01 -10.83 -10.81
C LEU A 79 -16.57 -9.37 -10.76
N TRP A 80 -15.38 -9.08 -10.25
CA TRP A 80 -14.80 -7.74 -10.28
C TRP A 80 -14.51 -7.27 -11.72
N LEU A 81 -13.95 -8.13 -12.56
CA LEU A 81 -13.72 -7.83 -13.98
C LEU A 81 -15.05 -7.55 -14.71
N GLU A 82 -16.03 -8.43 -14.55
CA GLU A 82 -17.35 -8.30 -15.18
C GLU A 82 -18.10 -7.01 -14.77
N ASN A 83 -17.93 -6.57 -13.55
CA ASN A 83 -18.65 -5.42 -12.97
C ASN A 83 -17.86 -4.09 -13.02
N LYS A 84 -16.91 -3.93 -13.95
CA LYS A 84 -16.14 -2.70 -14.14
C LYS A 84 -15.26 -2.29 -12.94
N GLY A 85 -14.83 -3.25 -12.16
CA GLY A 85 -13.81 -3.06 -11.15
C GLY A 85 -14.22 -2.32 -9.87
N PRO A 86 -15.37 -2.59 -9.21
CA PRO A 86 -15.67 -1.98 -7.91
C PRO A 86 -14.83 -2.63 -6.80
N ILE A 87 -14.30 -1.81 -5.91
CA ILE A 87 -13.43 -2.27 -4.81
C ILE A 87 -14.13 -3.27 -3.85
N SER A 88 -15.46 -3.27 -3.84
CA SER A 88 -16.25 -4.11 -2.96
C SER A 88 -15.91 -5.61 -3.04
N TYR A 89 -15.59 -6.13 -4.21
CA TYR A 89 -15.17 -7.52 -4.37
C TYR A 89 -13.82 -7.79 -3.68
N LEU A 90 -12.86 -6.90 -3.86
CA LEU A 90 -11.58 -6.97 -3.16
C LEU A 90 -11.76 -6.93 -1.64
N LEU A 91 -12.65 -6.07 -1.13
CA LEU A 91 -12.95 -5.96 0.29
C LEU A 91 -13.62 -7.22 0.86
N VAL A 92 -14.43 -7.95 0.07
CA VAL A 92 -14.96 -9.27 0.48
C VAL A 92 -13.80 -10.22 0.77
N VAL A 93 -12.84 -10.31 -0.13
CA VAL A 93 -11.64 -11.17 0.05
C VAL A 93 -10.86 -10.76 1.30
N ILE A 94 -10.57 -9.47 1.45
CA ILE A 94 -9.79 -8.95 2.57
C ILE A 94 -10.48 -9.21 3.91
N ASN A 95 -11.78 -9.00 4.02
CA ASN A 95 -12.52 -9.29 5.25
C ASN A 95 -12.46 -10.79 5.62
N ASN A 96 -12.52 -11.68 4.63
CA ASN A 96 -12.38 -13.11 4.86
C ASN A 96 -10.95 -13.46 5.32
N LEU A 97 -9.91 -12.97 4.65
CA LEU A 97 -8.52 -13.18 5.06
C LEU A 97 -8.23 -12.59 6.44
N PHE A 98 -8.76 -11.41 6.73
CA PHE A 98 -8.61 -10.78 8.04
C PHE A 98 -9.24 -11.59 9.16
N SER A 99 -10.31 -12.35 8.90
CA SER A 99 -11.06 -13.12 9.89
C SER A 99 -10.42 -14.46 10.28
N ILE A 100 -9.43 -14.96 9.53
CA ILE A 100 -8.78 -16.26 9.78
C ILE A 100 -7.31 -16.07 10.15
N GLY A 101 -6.70 -17.08 10.81
CA GLY A 101 -5.25 -17.13 11.05
C GLY A 101 -4.44 -17.13 9.76
N SER A 102 -3.18 -16.81 9.85
CA SER A 102 -2.21 -16.89 8.76
C SER A 102 -1.02 -17.76 9.17
N SER A 103 -0.37 -18.40 8.20
CA SER A 103 0.84 -19.19 8.40
C SER A 103 1.98 -18.59 7.58
N PRO A 104 3.12 -18.24 8.19
CA PRO A 104 4.26 -17.70 7.45
C PRO A 104 5.14 -18.77 6.80
N LYS A 105 4.82 -20.08 6.93
CA LYS A 105 5.70 -21.16 6.49
C LYS A 105 6.12 -21.05 5.03
N ARG A 106 5.14 -20.90 4.13
CA ARG A 106 5.41 -20.77 2.70
C ARG A 106 6.21 -19.52 2.38
N PHE A 107 5.87 -18.39 3.04
CA PHE A 107 6.64 -17.17 2.92
C PHE A 107 8.08 -17.33 3.38
N ILE A 108 8.31 -18.03 4.52
CA ILE A 108 9.65 -18.31 5.04
C ILE A 108 10.46 -19.18 4.09
N GLU A 109 9.87 -20.22 3.49
CA GLU A 109 10.52 -21.06 2.49
C GLU A 109 11.04 -20.24 1.30
N ILE A 110 10.23 -19.30 0.82
CA ILE A 110 10.59 -18.38 -0.27
C ILE A 110 11.66 -17.38 0.21
N ALA A 111 11.45 -16.78 1.37
CA ALA A 111 12.32 -15.75 1.90
C ALA A 111 13.71 -16.25 2.28
N LYS A 112 13.85 -17.53 2.67
CA LYS A 112 15.15 -18.17 2.94
C LYS A 112 16.12 -18.17 1.75
N GLN A 113 15.61 -18.05 0.54
CA GLN A 113 16.46 -17.89 -0.66
C GLN A 113 17.20 -16.55 -0.69
N TYR A 114 16.74 -15.59 0.09
CA TYR A 114 17.24 -14.20 0.09
C TYR A 114 17.73 -13.73 1.46
N TYR A 115 17.36 -14.44 2.54
CA TYR A 115 17.63 -14.03 3.92
C TYR A 115 17.95 -15.20 4.82
N GLU A 116 18.83 -14.99 5.81
CA GLU A 116 18.97 -15.89 6.93
C GLU A 116 17.77 -15.76 7.87
N ILE A 117 16.96 -16.80 7.94
CA ILE A 117 15.77 -16.85 8.79
C ILE A 117 15.92 -17.99 9.80
N ASN A 118 15.85 -17.65 11.07
CA ASN A 118 15.84 -18.61 12.16
C ASN A 118 14.62 -19.51 12.12
N ARG A 119 14.68 -20.72 12.68
CA ARG A 119 13.54 -21.63 12.76
C ARG A 119 12.39 -20.96 13.50
N ILE A 120 11.21 -21.00 12.91
CA ILE A 120 9.99 -20.39 13.43
C ILE A 120 8.95 -21.50 13.62
N ASN A 121 8.55 -21.75 14.86
CA ASN A 121 7.47 -22.68 15.17
C ASN A 121 6.15 -21.91 15.24
N VAL A 122 5.27 -22.14 14.25
CA VAL A 122 3.94 -21.51 14.20
C VAL A 122 2.92 -22.48 14.78
N LYS A 123 2.22 -22.11 15.84
CA LYS A 123 1.10 -22.90 16.37
C LYS A 123 -0.04 -22.92 15.35
N LYS A 124 -0.55 -24.11 15.00
CA LYS A 124 -1.75 -24.25 14.20
C LYS A 124 -2.95 -23.65 14.92
N GLU A 125 -3.49 -22.57 14.39
CA GLU A 125 -4.79 -22.07 14.82
C GLU A 125 -5.91 -22.88 14.15
N ASN A 126 -6.87 -23.36 14.96
CA ASN A 126 -8.03 -24.13 14.48
C ASN A 126 -9.04 -23.16 13.86
N ASN A 127 -8.93 -22.93 12.56
CA ASN A 127 -9.78 -21.98 11.84
C ASN A 127 -10.99 -22.69 11.19
N ARG A 128 -12.12 -22.80 11.94
CA ARG A 128 -13.40 -23.32 11.43
C ARG A 128 -14.23 -22.27 10.66
N ILE A 129 -13.68 -21.13 10.36
CA ILE A 129 -14.41 -20.03 9.69
C ILE A 129 -14.67 -20.39 8.23
N SER A 130 -15.93 -20.24 7.81
CA SER A 130 -16.37 -20.37 6.41
C SER A 130 -16.29 -19.04 5.67
N TRP A 131 -16.16 -19.09 4.34
CA TRP A 131 -16.20 -17.90 3.49
C TRP A 131 -17.54 -17.16 3.62
N LYS A 132 -17.50 -15.85 3.88
CA LYS A 132 -18.68 -15.01 4.03
C LYS A 132 -18.76 -13.98 2.92
N LYS A 133 -19.87 -13.96 2.19
CA LYS A 133 -20.23 -12.87 1.26
C LYS A 133 -20.99 -11.77 2.03
N ASN A 134 -20.29 -11.02 2.87
CA ASN A 134 -20.93 -9.99 3.71
C ASN A 134 -21.08 -8.67 2.96
N LYS A 135 -22.01 -8.61 2.00
CA LYS A 135 -22.28 -7.43 1.17
C LYS A 135 -22.61 -6.17 2.00
N ARG A 136 -23.33 -6.32 3.14
CA ARG A 136 -23.74 -5.17 3.96
C ARG A 136 -22.57 -4.48 4.64
N LEU A 137 -21.64 -5.25 5.21
CA LEU A 137 -20.41 -4.71 5.83
C LEU A 137 -19.51 -4.06 4.79
N VAL A 138 -19.34 -4.73 3.66
CA VAL A 138 -18.51 -4.25 2.54
C VAL A 138 -19.07 -2.96 1.95
N ASN A 139 -20.38 -2.87 1.73
CA ASN A 139 -21.02 -1.64 1.23
C ASN A 139 -20.86 -0.47 2.21
N LYS A 140 -20.94 -0.73 3.52
CA LYS A 140 -20.66 0.31 4.52
C LYS A 140 -19.20 0.75 4.49
N GLN A 141 -18.26 -0.19 4.37
CA GLN A 141 -16.84 0.11 4.27
C GLN A 141 -16.51 0.85 2.97
N SER A 142 -17.08 0.44 1.83
CA SER A 142 -16.90 1.12 0.54
C SER A 142 -17.40 2.57 0.56
N LYS A 143 -18.51 2.85 1.23
CA LYS A 143 -19.02 4.22 1.40
C LYS A 143 -18.13 5.11 2.27
N MET A 144 -17.33 4.53 3.14
CA MET A 144 -16.35 5.26 3.97
C MET A 144 -15.04 5.53 3.23
N LEU A 145 -14.84 4.87 2.10
CA LEU A 145 -13.68 5.05 1.23
C LEU A 145 -14.03 6.12 0.21
N ILE A 146 -13.70 7.32 0.55
CA ILE A 146 -14.01 8.48 -0.27
C ILE A 146 -13.18 8.41 -1.55
N GLU A 147 -13.85 8.40 -2.68
CA GLU A 147 -13.29 8.76 -3.99
C GLU A 147 -13.08 10.29 -4.04
N ASP A 148 -12.45 10.85 -3.03
CA ASP A 148 -12.41 12.29 -2.87
C ASP A 148 -11.38 12.94 -3.79
N ASN A 149 -11.84 13.90 -4.56
CA ASN A 149 -11.01 14.80 -5.35
C ASN A 149 -10.47 15.98 -4.52
N ASP A 150 -10.91 16.10 -3.27
CA ASP A 150 -10.54 17.20 -2.38
C ASP A 150 -9.34 16.79 -1.50
N MET A 151 -8.13 16.90 -2.07
CA MET A 151 -6.99 16.12 -1.63
C MET A 151 -5.86 16.88 -0.96
N GLY A 152 -5.60 18.14 -1.28
CA GLY A 152 -4.40 18.83 -0.87
C GLY A 152 -4.16 18.80 0.65
N GLU A 153 -4.90 19.58 1.43
CA GLU A 153 -4.75 19.64 2.89
C GLU A 153 -4.97 18.29 3.60
N LYS A 154 -5.91 17.47 3.11
CA LYS A 154 -6.23 16.19 3.73
C LYS A 154 -5.11 15.17 3.54
N ALA A 155 -4.47 15.13 2.38
CA ALA A 155 -3.38 14.22 2.09
C ALA A 155 -2.21 14.43 3.06
N TRP A 156 -1.76 15.66 3.24
CA TRP A 156 -0.67 16.00 4.14
C TRP A 156 -0.98 15.74 5.61
N LYS A 157 -2.22 15.98 6.06
CA LYS A 157 -2.67 15.63 7.40
C LYS A 157 -2.69 14.11 7.64
N ILE A 158 -3.00 13.31 6.61
CA ILE A 158 -3.00 11.85 6.69
C ILE A 158 -1.58 11.30 6.69
N LEU A 159 -0.69 11.81 5.87
CA LEU A 159 0.72 11.43 5.82
C LEU A 159 1.38 11.49 7.20
N LYS A 160 1.23 12.59 7.92
CA LYS A 160 1.78 12.78 9.27
C LYS A 160 1.36 11.70 10.26
N LYS A 161 0.12 11.20 10.15
CA LYS A 161 -0.47 10.29 11.14
C LYS A 161 -0.26 8.82 10.85
N ARG A 162 0.00 8.45 9.58
CA ARG A 162 -0.12 7.06 9.13
C ARG A 162 1.12 6.47 8.50
N ARG A 163 2.04 7.29 8.04
CA ARG A 163 3.32 6.83 7.48
C ARG A 163 4.11 6.09 8.56
N LYS A 164 4.45 4.82 8.29
CA LYS A 164 5.11 3.96 9.29
C LYS A 164 6.29 3.14 8.77
N TYR A 165 6.39 2.89 7.47
CA TYR A 165 7.36 1.92 6.96
C TYR A 165 8.00 2.40 5.67
N GLU A 166 9.28 2.18 5.60
CA GLU A 166 10.13 2.45 4.44
C GLU A 166 10.55 1.16 3.79
N ILE A 167 9.62 0.54 3.06
CA ILE A 167 9.88 -0.80 2.59
C ILE A 167 9.44 -0.93 1.15
N SER A 168 10.39 -1.31 0.27
CA SER A 168 10.22 -1.18 -1.16
C SER A 168 9.38 -2.26 -1.85
N ASN A 169 9.22 -3.44 -1.28
CA ASN A 169 8.30 -4.49 -1.75
C ASN A 169 8.20 -5.62 -0.73
N THR A 170 7.29 -6.58 -0.92
CA THR A 170 7.02 -7.63 0.07
C THR A 170 8.23 -8.51 0.39
N ILE A 171 9.06 -8.86 -0.58
CA ILE A 171 10.31 -9.61 -0.37
C ILE A 171 11.48 -8.66 -0.15
N GLY A 172 11.54 -7.57 -0.87
CA GLY A 172 12.54 -6.52 -0.74
C GLY A 172 12.37 -5.62 0.48
N CYS A 173 11.30 -5.81 1.25
CA CYS A 173 11.00 -5.08 2.48
C CYS A 173 12.18 -4.95 3.42
N PHE A 174 12.99 -5.97 3.44
CA PHE A 174 14.08 -6.14 4.37
C PHE A 174 15.44 -5.95 3.71
N LYS A 175 15.46 -5.80 2.39
CA LYS A 175 16.64 -5.34 1.68
C LYS A 175 16.85 -3.87 1.99
N LEU A 176 18.06 -3.58 2.30
CA LEU A 176 18.49 -2.24 2.70
C LEU A 176 18.83 -1.36 1.50
N ASP A 177 18.56 -1.82 0.28
CA ASP A 177 18.64 -1.03 -0.95
C ASP A 177 17.52 0.01 -0.93
N ARG A 178 17.63 0.90 0.02
CA ARG A 178 16.79 2.08 0.15
C ARG A 178 17.33 3.14 -0.77
N TYR A 179 16.44 4.00 -1.17
CA TYR A 179 16.84 5.33 -1.60
C TYR A 179 17.68 5.92 -0.46
N GLU A 180 18.83 6.44 -0.76
CA GLU A 180 19.58 7.27 0.19
C GLU A 180 18.63 8.32 0.75
N ASP A 181 18.69 8.58 2.04
CA ASP A 181 17.76 9.46 2.73
C ASP A 181 17.63 10.80 2.02
N ASP A 182 18.75 11.39 1.64
CA ASP A 182 18.81 12.64 0.88
C ASP A 182 18.12 12.55 -0.49
N HIS A 183 18.27 11.43 -1.19
CA HIS A 183 17.61 11.23 -2.47
C HIS A 183 16.07 11.16 -2.31
N TYR A 184 15.59 10.42 -1.32
CA TYR A 184 14.16 10.33 -1.05
C TYR A 184 13.57 11.67 -0.62
N ILE A 185 14.24 12.37 0.29
CA ILE A 185 13.83 13.70 0.76
C ILE A 185 13.76 14.69 -0.41
N LYS A 186 14.81 14.79 -1.20
CA LYS A 186 14.86 15.67 -2.39
C LYS A 186 13.79 15.29 -3.41
N SER A 187 13.58 14.01 -3.65
CA SER A 187 12.56 13.52 -4.58
C SER A 187 11.14 13.88 -4.12
N TYR A 188 10.90 13.84 -2.82
CA TYR A 188 9.60 14.17 -2.24
C TYR A 188 9.35 15.68 -2.21
N LEU A 189 10.35 16.48 -1.81
CA LEU A 189 10.20 17.93 -1.66
C LEU A 189 10.17 18.68 -3.00
N TYR A 190 11.05 18.29 -3.93
CA TYR A 190 11.31 19.10 -5.13
C TYR A 190 10.82 18.46 -6.44
N ASN A 191 10.45 17.18 -6.41
CA ASN A 191 10.07 16.47 -7.63
C ASN A 191 8.90 15.49 -7.38
N TRP A 192 8.04 15.77 -6.42
CA TRP A 192 6.98 14.84 -6.06
C TRP A 192 6.04 14.56 -7.24
N GLU A 193 5.76 15.55 -8.09
CA GLU A 193 4.90 15.42 -9.27
C GLU A 193 5.47 14.39 -10.24
N TYR A 194 6.79 14.43 -10.47
CA TYR A 194 7.47 13.47 -11.32
C TYR A 194 7.30 12.04 -10.81
N TYR A 195 7.50 11.81 -9.52
CA TYR A 195 7.34 10.48 -8.94
C TYR A 195 5.87 10.07 -8.77
N ALA A 196 4.98 11.01 -8.56
CA ALA A 196 3.54 10.79 -8.56
C ALA A 196 3.04 10.37 -9.95
N ASN A 197 3.56 10.93 -11.03
CA ASN A 197 3.20 10.60 -12.40
C ASN A 197 3.35 9.11 -12.76
N PHE A 198 4.12 8.33 -12.01
CA PHE A 198 4.17 6.88 -12.18
C PHE A 198 2.91 6.16 -11.68
N SER A 199 2.05 6.81 -10.92
CA SER A 199 0.73 6.29 -10.59
C SER A 199 -0.33 6.73 -11.61
N PRO A 200 -1.27 5.84 -11.99
CA PRO A 200 -2.26 6.17 -13.02
C PRO A 200 -3.14 7.37 -12.67
N ILE A 201 -3.46 7.57 -11.38
CA ILE A 201 -4.31 8.69 -10.96
C ILE A 201 -3.62 10.03 -11.14
N TRP A 202 -2.34 10.13 -10.76
CA TRP A 202 -1.59 11.39 -10.89
C TRP A 202 -1.26 11.69 -12.34
N ARG A 203 -0.91 10.68 -13.14
CA ARG A 203 -0.73 10.84 -14.58
C ARG A 203 -1.95 11.51 -15.21
N LYS A 204 -3.15 10.98 -14.92
CA LYS A 204 -4.39 11.55 -15.43
C LYS A 204 -4.62 12.99 -14.93
N ARG A 205 -4.31 13.30 -13.68
CA ARG A 205 -4.44 14.64 -13.11
C ARG A 205 -3.52 15.64 -13.78
N ILE A 206 -2.27 15.25 -14.00
CA ILE A 206 -1.27 16.06 -14.70
C ILE A 206 -1.69 16.28 -16.16
N GLU A 207 -2.12 15.24 -16.86
CA GLU A 207 -2.62 15.32 -18.25
C GLU A 207 -3.82 16.26 -18.39
N ILE A 208 -4.78 16.22 -17.48
CA ILE A 208 -5.96 17.11 -17.48
C ILE A 208 -5.54 18.59 -17.41
N HIS A 209 -4.49 18.90 -16.66
CA HIS A 209 -3.94 20.24 -16.51
C HIS A 209 -2.83 20.56 -17.52
N LYS A 210 -2.63 19.68 -18.53
CA LYS A 210 -1.62 19.82 -19.58
C LYS A 210 -0.19 19.94 -19.05
N GLY A 211 0.08 19.29 -17.91
CA GLY A 211 1.43 19.21 -17.37
C GLY A 211 2.31 18.27 -18.18
N THR A 212 3.53 18.69 -18.44
CA THR A 212 4.59 17.93 -19.12
C THR A 212 5.86 17.95 -18.26
N PHE A 213 6.83 17.09 -18.57
CA PHE A 213 8.07 17.03 -17.81
C PHE A 213 9.28 17.33 -18.67
N GLU A 214 10.13 18.24 -18.18
CA GLU A 214 11.50 18.44 -18.65
C GLU A 214 12.46 17.86 -17.59
N GLY A 215 12.99 16.66 -17.87
CA GLY A 215 13.71 15.89 -16.84
C GLY A 215 12.80 15.47 -15.69
N LYS A 216 12.93 16.07 -14.52
CA LYS A 216 12.04 15.84 -13.36
C LYS A 216 11.18 17.03 -12.99
N GLU A 217 11.36 18.14 -13.67
CA GLU A 217 10.60 19.37 -13.45
C GLU A 217 9.30 19.33 -14.24
N ILE A 218 8.18 19.63 -13.59
CA ILE A 218 6.88 19.77 -14.26
C ILE A 218 6.75 21.14 -14.89
N LYS A 219 6.18 21.19 -16.11
CA LYS A 219 5.85 22.42 -16.84
C LYS A 219 4.38 22.36 -17.21
N PHE A 220 3.70 23.48 -17.07
CA PHE A 220 2.32 23.66 -17.50
C PHE A 220 2.26 24.62 -18.68
N ASP A 221 1.23 24.49 -19.54
CA ASP A 221 1.08 25.36 -20.72
C ASP A 221 0.95 26.86 -20.36
N ASN A 222 0.37 27.15 -19.19
CA ASN A 222 0.24 28.49 -18.63
C ASN A 222 0.07 28.48 -17.12
N ILE A 223 0.19 29.64 -16.50
CA ILE A 223 0.11 29.84 -15.04
C ILE A 223 -1.26 29.44 -14.46
N ASP A 224 -2.35 29.73 -15.17
CA ASP A 224 -3.71 29.40 -14.69
C ASP A 224 -3.93 27.91 -14.53
N LEU A 225 -3.33 27.07 -15.39
CA LEU A 225 -3.40 25.62 -15.30
C LEU A 225 -2.51 25.09 -14.16
N GLN A 226 -1.38 25.73 -13.93
CA GLN A 226 -0.51 25.43 -12.80
C GLN A 226 -1.21 25.72 -11.48
N GLU A 227 -1.76 26.91 -11.30
CA GLU A 227 -2.49 27.30 -10.10
C GLU A 227 -3.67 26.35 -9.83
N LYS A 228 -4.50 26.06 -10.83
CA LYS A 228 -5.61 25.12 -10.72
C LYS A 228 -5.17 23.71 -10.32
N PHE A 229 -4.02 23.26 -10.81
CA PHE A 229 -3.48 21.97 -10.44
C PHE A 229 -3.10 21.92 -8.94
N TYR A 230 -2.35 22.91 -8.47
CA TYR A 230 -1.91 22.96 -7.07
C TYR A 230 -3.07 23.25 -6.11
N GLU A 231 -4.00 24.11 -6.45
CA GLU A 231 -5.24 24.33 -5.68
C GLU A 231 -6.05 23.03 -5.54
N SER A 232 -6.12 22.22 -6.62
CA SER A 232 -6.92 21.00 -6.62
C SER A 232 -6.25 19.83 -5.94
N TYR A 233 -4.92 19.68 -6.05
CA TYR A 233 -4.27 18.40 -5.75
C TYR A 233 -3.06 18.47 -4.83
N GLY A 234 -2.46 19.58 -4.62
CA GLY A 234 -1.28 19.63 -3.80
C GLY A 234 -0.72 21.04 -3.64
N TYR A 235 0.20 21.15 -2.74
CA TYR A 235 0.93 22.37 -2.49
C TYR A 235 2.21 22.38 -3.32
N GLU A 236 2.61 23.56 -3.74
CA GLU A 236 3.96 23.75 -4.23
C GLU A 236 4.97 23.42 -3.12
N PRO A 237 6.10 22.84 -3.45
CA PRO A 237 7.08 22.42 -2.44
C PRO A 237 7.54 23.54 -1.48
N ASP A 238 7.59 24.77 -1.96
CA ASP A 238 7.98 25.96 -1.21
C ASP A 238 6.87 26.55 -0.33
N GLU A 239 5.60 26.19 -0.56
CA GLU A 239 4.47 26.62 0.27
C GLU A 239 4.38 25.88 1.61
N GLN A 240 5.11 24.78 1.76
CA GLN A 240 5.08 24.01 2.97
C GLN A 240 6.29 24.28 3.85
N ASP A 241 6.04 24.50 5.13
CA ASP A 241 7.12 24.65 6.07
C ASP A 241 7.98 23.37 6.18
N MET A 242 9.30 23.56 6.27
CA MET A 242 10.26 22.46 6.32
C MET A 242 9.98 21.51 7.51
N GLU A 243 9.50 22.01 8.64
CA GLU A 243 9.17 21.21 9.81
C GLU A 243 8.00 20.26 9.51
N THR A 244 7.01 20.73 8.75
CA THR A 244 5.88 19.91 8.29
C THR A 244 6.37 18.81 7.35
N HIS A 245 7.25 19.11 6.42
CA HIS A 245 7.87 18.13 5.54
C HIS A 245 8.69 17.09 6.31
N MET A 246 9.57 17.53 7.19
CA MET A 246 10.41 16.64 7.98
C MET A 246 9.61 15.73 8.93
N LYS A 247 8.48 16.21 9.44
CA LYS A 247 7.55 15.36 10.22
C LYS A 247 6.78 14.37 9.36
N SER A 248 6.55 14.67 8.10
CA SER A 248 5.91 13.74 7.16
C SER A 248 6.89 12.71 6.59
N LEU A 249 8.16 13.13 6.41
CA LEU A 249 9.29 12.30 6.06
C LEU A 249 9.85 11.73 7.37
N ARG A 250 9.50 10.60 7.68
CA ARG A 250 9.82 9.87 8.87
C ARG A 250 11.30 9.82 9.26
N ASP A 251 11.53 9.83 10.55
CA ASP A 251 12.79 9.48 11.19
C ASP A 251 13.18 8.01 10.92
N MET A 252 14.15 7.76 10.05
CA MET A 252 14.55 6.43 9.55
C MET A 252 15.51 5.69 10.49
N LYS A 253 15.24 5.67 11.80
CA LYS A 253 16.22 5.24 12.82
C LYS A 253 16.49 3.74 12.89
N GLU A 254 15.58 2.87 12.47
CA GLU A 254 15.80 1.43 12.61
C GLU A 254 15.42 0.62 11.38
N LYS A 255 16.38 -0.14 10.86
CA LYS A 255 16.16 -1.17 9.86
C LYS A 255 15.44 -2.36 10.51
N VAL A 256 14.26 -2.70 10.00
CA VAL A 256 13.53 -3.88 10.48
C VAL A 256 14.05 -5.12 9.77
N THR A 257 14.66 -6.04 10.51
CA THR A 257 15.08 -7.33 9.96
C THR A 257 13.87 -8.25 9.74
N MET A 258 14.00 -9.24 8.84
CA MET A 258 12.98 -10.27 8.61
C MET A 258 12.57 -10.95 9.91
N ASN A 259 13.53 -11.35 10.73
CA ASN A 259 13.27 -12.00 12.01
C ASN A 259 12.51 -11.09 12.98
N LYS A 260 12.89 -9.80 13.08
CA LYS A 260 12.20 -8.82 13.95
C LYS A 260 10.75 -8.61 13.49
N TRP A 261 10.51 -8.52 12.16
CA TRP A 261 9.18 -8.37 11.60
C TRP A 261 8.30 -9.61 11.81
N LEU A 262 8.83 -10.80 11.54
CA LEU A 262 8.10 -12.06 11.75
C LEU A 262 7.69 -12.24 13.23
N ARG A 263 8.59 -11.94 14.17
CA ARG A 263 8.29 -11.94 15.61
C ARG A 263 7.21 -10.93 15.99
N HIS A 264 7.21 -9.76 15.37
CA HIS A 264 6.19 -8.74 15.62
C HIS A 264 4.81 -9.21 15.18
N ILE A 265 4.70 -9.86 14.01
CA ILE A 265 3.43 -10.36 13.47
C ILE A 265 2.97 -11.62 14.21
N TYR A 266 3.87 -12.56 14.42
CA TYR A 266 3.58 -13.90 14.97
C TYR A 266 4.11 -14.03 16.40
N LYS A 267 3.56 -13.25 17.33
CA LYS A 267 4.01 -13.06 18.73
C LYS A 267 4.24 -14.34 19.58
N LYS A 268 3.89 -15.52 19.09
CA LYS A 268 4.06 -16.83 19.74
C LYS A 268 5.11 -17.67 19.04
N ILE A 269 6.19 -17.07 18.60
CA ILE A 269 7.27 -17.76 17.94
C ILE A 269 8.34 -18.00 18.98
N ASP A 270 8.44 -19.23 19.49
CA ASP A 270 9.63 -19.72 20.19
C ASP A 270 10.73 -19.91 19.14
N ILE A 271 11.84 -19.25 19.34
CA ILE A 271 13.00 -19.24 18.45
C ILE A 271 13.97 -20.26 18.95
#